data_f927cb48e48f907b1bbac39ea21b01ae
#
_entry.id   f927cb48e48f907b1bbac39ea21b01ae
#
_cell.length_a   1.000
_cell.length_b   1.000
_cell.length_c   1.000
_cell.angle_alpha   90.00
_cell.angle_beta   90.00
_cell.angle_gamma   90.00
#
_symmetry.space_group_name_H-M   'P 1'
#
loop_
_entity.id
_entity.type
_entity.pdbx_description
1 polymer ?
#
loop_
_entity_poly.entity_id
_entity_poly.type
_entity_poly.pdbx_seq_one_letter_code
_entity_poly.pdbx_strand_id
1 'polypeptide(L)'
;DNRTRDEYRYVLRTVARQPGNVLVCMPNYREAAWAADYLGEEGVVDKDVLVDESSSNEATDDLKAEFFRGDGKVLVTSTRGTLTEGVDYDGEKLAACLVVGVPLVNVGSPRIRAVRRAYADAFGEDHAFEYALTVPAVRRARQAIGRVIRGPEEVGVRVFADGRYVEGARHSVFPYLGPGEREEFTRMTPEFLGDQLDGFWADHS
;
A
#
# COMPACT_ATOMS: atom_id res chain seq x y z
N ASP A 1 -12.62 -9.44 13.40
CA ASP A 1 -11.85 -10.00 14.51
C ASP A 1 -11.03 -8.86 15.14
N ASN A 2 -11.21 -8.59 16.45
CA ASN A 2 -10.55 -7.46 17.14
C ASN A 2 -9.01 -7.61 17.11
N ARG A 3 -8.51 -8.83 17.22
CA ARG A 3 -7.06 -9.10 17.18
C ARG A 3 -6.43 -8.64 15.87
N THR A 4 -7.08 -8.93 14.75
CA THR A 4 -6.61 -8.49 13.44
C THR A 4 -6.63 -6.96 13.31
N ARG A 5 -7.65 -6.28 13.89
CA ARG A 5 -7.71 -4.82 13.88
C ARG A 5 -6.61 -4.18 14.74
N ASP A 6 -6.26 -4.77 15.87
CA ASP A 6 -5.19 -4.27 16.74
C ASP A 6 -3.81 -4.48 16.08
N GLU A 7 -3.60 -5.59 15.39
CA GLU A 7 -2.39 -5.81 14.59
C GLU A 7 -2.27 -4.76 13.46
N TYR A 8 -3.35 -4.46 12.75
CA TYR A 8 -3.34 -3.39 11.74
C TYR A 8 -3.12 -2.00 12.33
N ARG A 9 -3.71 -1.67 13.48
CA ARG A 9 -3.45 -0.42 14.19
C ARG A 9 -1.97 -0.27 14.55
N TYR A 10 -1.35 -1.34 15.03
CA TYR A 10 0.07 -1.33 15.34
C TYR A 10 0.92 -1.05 14.09
N VAL A 11 0.70 -1.76 12.99
CA VAL A 11 1.42 -1.57 11.73
C VAL A 11 1.19 -0.16 11.17
N LEU A 12 -0.05 0.31 11.12
CA LEU A 12 -0.41 1.66 10.66
C LEU A 12 0.36 2.73 11.43
N ARG A 13 0.29 2.71 12.77
CA ARG A 13 0.98 3.65 13.64
C ARG A 13 2.49 3.59 13.44
N THR A 14 3.07 2.40 13.41
CA THR A 14 4.51 2.19 13.30
C THR A 14 5.04 2.74 11.99
N VAL A 15 4.37 2.49 10.87
CA VAL A 15 4.78 3.03 9.56
C VAL A 15 4.49 4.53 9.44
N ALA A 16 3.35 5.01 9.94
CA ALA A 16 2.98 6.43 9.87
C ALA A 16 3.94 7.34 10.64
N ARG A 17 4.60 6.84 11.67
CA ARG A 17 5.60 7.56 12.48
C ARG A 17 6.97 7.68 11.80
N GLN A 18 7.21 7.01 10.67
CA GLN A 18 8.48 7.08 9.96
C GLN A 18 8.78 8.52 9.52
N PRO A 19 10.06 8.96 9.42
CA PRO A 19 10.40 10.34 9.08
C PRO A 19 9.85 10.74 7.71
N GLY A 20 9.62 12.04 7.48
CA GLY A 20 9.15 12.57 6.20
C GLY A 20 7.71 12.18 5.83
N ASN A 21 7.39 12.20 4.55
CA ASN A 21 6.07 11.89 4.02
C ASN A 21 5.81 10.39 3.94
N VAL A 22 4.64 9.97 4.40
CA VAL A 22 4.22 8.56 4.43
C VAL A 22 2.92 8.36 3.68
N LEU A 23 2.91 7.43 2.73
CA LEU A 23 1.73 7.03 1.99
C LEU A 23 1.15 5.73 2.55
N VAL A 24 -0.13 5.73 2.90
CA VAL A 24 -0.86 4.54 3.37
C VAL A 24 -1.95 4.17 2.37
N CYS A 25 -1.81 3.02 1.75
CA CYS A 25 -2.72 2.50 0.73
C CYS A 25 -3.61 1.39 1.31
N MET A 26 -4.87 1.70 1.52
CA MET A 26 -5.87 0.78 2.06
C MET A 26 -6.64 0.05 0.94
N PRO A 27 -7.28 -1.10 1.21
CA PRO A 27 -7.97 -1.88 0.17
C PRO A 27 -9.15 -1.16 -0.49
N ASN A 28 -9.76 -0.21 0.21
CA ASN A 28 -10.90 0.60 -0.26
C ASN A 28 -11.04 1.88 0.58
N TYR A 29 -11.88 2.81 0.12
CA TYR A 29 -12.08 4.12 0.77
C TYR A 29 -12.67 4.03 2.19
N ARG A 30 -13.52 3.06 2.48
CA ARG A 30 -14.05 2.86 3.85
C ARG A 30 -12.95 2.48 4.84
N GLU A 31 -12.04 1.59 4.41
CA GLU A 31 -10.89 1.22 5.24
C GLU A 31 -9.87 2.37 5.30
N ALA A 32 -9.76 3.20 4.25
CA ALA A 32 -8.94 4.41 4.27
C ALA A 32 -9.46 5.44 5.28
N ALA A 33 -10.75 5.71 5.28
CA ALA A 33 -11.38 6.58 6.28
C ALA A 33 -11.14 6.07 7.70
N TRP A 34 -11.38 4.76 7.96
CA TRP A 34 -11.10 4.15 9.27
C TRP A 34 -9.62 4.30 9.69
N ALA A 35 -8.68 4.11 8.77
CA ALA A 35 -7.26 4.24 9.09
C ALA A 35 -6.87 5.69 9.36
N ALA A 36 -7.43 6.65 8.61
CA ALA A 36 -7.21 8.07 8.83
C ALA A 36 -7.79 8.54 10.16
N ASP A 37 -9.03 8.13 10.50
CA ASP A 37 -9.65 8.40 11.80
C ASP A 37 -8.76 7.92 12.96
N TYR A 38 -8.27 6.68 12.87
CA TYR A 38 -7.38 6.11 13.88
C TYR A 38 -6.05 6.86 13.99
N LEU A 39 -5.41 7.16 12.85
CA LEU A 39 -4.12 7.85 12.85
C LEU A 39 -4.25 9.31 13.31
N GLY A 40 -5.42 9.93 13.12
CA GLY A 40 -5.73 11.28 13.59
C GLY A 40 -6.10 11.37 15.08
N GLU A 41 -6.23 10.24 15.80
CA GLU A 41 -6.46 10.27 17.25
C GLU A 41 -5.25 10.87 17.98
N GLU A 42 -5.52 11.64 19.06
CA GLU A 42 -4.47 12.30 19.83
C GLU A 42 -3.40 11.32 20.34
N GLY A 43 -2.13 11.62 20.07
CA GLY A 43 -0.98 10.82 20.50
C GLY A 43 -0.70 9.57 19.66
N VAL A 44 -1.44 9.30 18.58
CA VAL A 44 -1.16 8.19 17.68
C VAL A 44 0.00 8.54 16.74
N VAL A 45 -0.02 9.69 16.09
CA VAL A 45 1.10 10.23 15.29
C VAL A 45 1.24 11.72 15.51
N ASP A 46 2.47 12.24 15.39
CA ASP A 46 2.78 13.68 15.51
C ASP A 46 2.90 14.32 14.12
N LYS A 47 1.96 13.98 13.22
CA LYS A 47 1.92 14.47 11.84
C LYS A 47 0.49 14.79 11.44
N ASP A 48 0.34 15.71 10.51
CA ASP A 48 -0.94 15.92 9.84
C ASP A 48 -1.33 14.67 9.05
N VAL A 49 -2.56 14.21 9.24
CA VAL A 49 -3.14 13.06 8.54
C VAL A 49 -4.14 13.57 7.52
N LEU A 50 -3.84 13.30 6.26
CA LEU A 50 -4.70 13.62 5.13
C LEU A 50 -5.39 12.34 4.63
N VAL A 51 -6.61 12.45 4.15
CA VAL A 51 -7.37 11.31 3.60
C VAL A 51 -7.93 11.64 2.22
N ASP A 52 -7.77 10.69 1.30
CA ASP A 52 -8.40 10.74 -0.02
C ASP A 52 -9.81 10.16 0.05
N GLU A 53 -10.80 11.01 -0.15
CA GLU A 53 -12.24 10.68 -0.08
C GLU A 53 -12.86 10.34 -1.45
N SER A 54 -12.06 9.92 -2.43
CA SER A 54 -12.56 9.66 -3.81
C SER A 54 -13.10 10.89 -4.51
N SER A 55 -12.35 11.95 -4.53
CA SER A 55 -12.69 13.26 -5.05
C SER A 55 -12.40 13.42 -6.56
N SER A 56 -12.75 14.57 -7.13
CA SER A 56 -12.43 14.97 -8.50
C SER A 56 -10.91 15.06 -8.71
N ASN A 57 -10.47 15.10 -9.97
CA ASN A 57 -9.04 15.27 -10.30
C ASN A 57 -8.46 16.56 -9.67
N GLU A 58 -9.22 17.66 -9.68
CA GLU A 58 -8.81 18.94 -9.08
C GLU A 58 -8.57 18.80 -7.56
N ALA A 59 -9.49 18.18 -6.84
CA ALA A 59 -9.31 17.93 -5.40
C ALA A 59 -8.17 16.95 -5.11
N THR A 60 -7.87 16.03 -6.01
CA THR A 60 -6.72 15.13 -5.92
C THR A 60 -5.38 15.91 -6.06
N ASP A 61 -5.32 16.88 -6.98
CA ASP A 61 -4.14 17.73 -7.17
C ASP A 61 -3.92 18.66 -5.98
N ASP A 62 -4.99 19.24 -5.42
CA ASP A 62 -4.94 20.05 -4.21
C ASP A 62 -4.46 19.24 -3.00
N LEU A 63 -4.98 18.04 -2.82
CA LEU A 63 -4.58 17.12 -1.75
C LEU A 63 -3.11 16.72 -1.87
N LYS A 64 -2.64 16.46 -3.09
CA LYS A 64 -1.23 16.19 -3.37
C LYS A 64 -0.36 17.41 -3.00
N ALA A 65 -0.73 18.59 -3.45
CA ALA A 65 0.01 19.82 -3.14
C ALA A 65 0.08 20.08 -1.62
N GLU A 66 -1.01 19.81 -0.88
CA GLU A 66 -1.03 19.91 0.57
C GLU A 66 -0.18 18.84 1.24
N PHE A 67 -0.16 17.62 0.73
CA PHE A 67 0.64 16.52 1.26
C PHE A 67 2.14 16.82 1.26
N PHE A 68 2.64 17.46 0.22
CA PHE A 68 4.06 17.81 0.11
C PHE A 68 4.42 19.19 0.64
N ARG A 69 3.47 19.94 1.21
CA ARG A 69 3.73 21.26 1.75
C ARG A 69 4.23 21.18 3.20
N GLY A 70 5.41 21.73 3.46
CA GLY A 70 5.97 21.86 4.81
C GLY A 70 6.57 20.56 5.35
N ASP A 71 6.29 20.28 6.62
CA ASP A 71 6.81 19.10 7.30
C ASP A 71 6.12 17.80 6.82
N GLY A 72 6.76 16.67 7.12
CA GLY A 72 6.25 15.37 6.70
C GLY A 72 4.84 15.07 7.22
N LYS A 73 3.99 14.55 6.34
CA LYS A 73 2.60 14.22 6.59
C LYS A 73 2.30 12.74 6.31
N VAL A 74 1.14 12.30 6.74
CA VAL A 74 0.59 10.99 6.37
C VAL A 74 -0.57 11.19 5.40
N LEU A 75 -0.51 10.57 4.23
CA LEU A 75 -1.61 10.52 3.28
C LEU A 75 -2.21 9.12 3.25
N VAL A 76 -3.47 9.01 3.60
CA VAL A 76 -4.22 7.75 3.55
C VAL A 76 -5.13 7.74 2.34
N THR A 77 -4.98 6.73 1.49
CA THR A 77 -5.77 6.58 0.26
C THR A 77 -6.18 5.13 0.03
N SER A 78 -7.03 4.92 -0.97
CA SER A 78 -7.35 3.58 -1.46
C SER A 78 -6.35 3.14 -2.53
N THR A 79 -5.95 1.86 -2.54
CA THR A 79 -5.20 1.24 -3.66
C THR A 79 -5.90 1.33 -5.01
N ARG A 80 -7.15 1.80 -5.05
CA ARG A 80 -7.96 2.06 -6.24
C ARG A 80 -8.13 3.55 -6.52
N GLY A 81 -7.50 4.39 -5.71
CA GLY A 81 -7.58 5.84 -5.84
C GLY A 81 -6.68 6.37 -6.94
N THR A 82 -7.03 7.53 -7.47
CA THR A 82 -6.26 8.26 -8.49
C THR A 82 -4.83 8.56 -8.01
N LEU A 83 -4.66 8.79 -6.71
CA LEU A 83 -3.36 9.04 -6.08
C LEU A 83 -2.39 7.85 -6.16
N THR A 84 -2.89 6.62 -6.33
CA THR A 84 -2.05 5.43 -6.49
C THR A 84 -1.79 5.06 -7.95
N GLU A 85 -2.68 5.40 -8.88
CA GLU A 85 -2.60 4.97 -10.27
C GLU A 85 -2.15 6.07 -11.26
N GLY A 86 -2.47 7.33 -11.01
CA GLY A 86 -2.36 8.41 -12.01
C GLY A 86 -1.48 9.60 -11.64
N VAL A 87 -1.04 9.71 -10.40
CA VAL A 87 -0.32 10.88 -9.92
C VAL A 87 1.18 10.68 -10.06
N ASP A 88 1.84 11.60 -10.73
CA ASP A 88 3.28 11.69 -10.74
C ASP A 88 3.77 12.45 -9.50
N TYR A 89 4.72 11.84 -8.79
CA TYR A 89 5.35 12.41 -7.60
C TYR A 89 6.74 12.96 -7.92
N ASP A 90 6.97 13.42 -9.17
CA ASP A 90 8.27 13.91 -9.63
C ASP A 90 8.83 14.99 -8.72
N GLY A 91 10.06 14.75 -8.25
CA GLY A 91 10.76 15.64 -7.34
C GLY A 91 10.33 15.60 -5.88
N GLU A 92 9.27 14.85 -5.56
CA GLU A 92 8.72 14.73 -4.21
C GLU A 92 9.14 13.41 -3.55
N LYS A 93 9.54 13.47 -2.29
CA LYS A 93 10.07 12.31 -1.57
C LYS A 93 9.03 11.68 -0.67
N LEU A 94 8.86 10.37 -0.81
CA LEU A 94 8.16 9.54 0.16
C LEU A 94 9.19 8.76 0.99
N ALA A 95 9.16 8.91 2.29
CA ALA A 95 10.02 8.16 3.19
C ALA A 95 9.50 6.72 3.40
N ALA A 96 8.18 6.54 3.40
CA ALA A 96 7.59 5.22 3.54
C ALA A 96 6.28 5.07 2.75
N CYS A 97 6.01 3.84 2.31
CA CYS A 97 4.70 3.45 1.78
C CYS A 97 4.24 2.13 2.40
N LEU A 98 3.01 2.12 2.90
CA LEU A 98 2.33 0.94 3.41
C LEU A 98 1.20 0.54 2.48
N VAL A 99 1.19 -0.69 2.00
CA VAL A 99 0.07 -1.30 1.29
C VAL A 99 -0.59 -2.35 2.18
N VAL A 100 -1.83 -2.10 2.57
CA VAL A 100 -2.62 -3.01 3.40
C VAL A 100 -3.49 -3.90 2.53
N GLY A 101 -3.36 -5.21 2.71
CA GLY A 101 -4.09 -6.19 1.93
C GLY A 101 -3.57 -6.37 0.50
N VAL A 102 -4.14 -7.33 -0.21
CA VAL A 102 -3.95 -7.50 -1.66
C VAL A 102 -5.12 -6.82 -2.37
N PRO A 103 -4.90 -5.81 -3.24
CA PRO A 103 -5.96 -4.97 -3.81
C PRO A 103 -6.74 -5.70 -4.93
N LEU A 104 -7.37 -6.83 -4.57
CA LEU A 104 -8.25 -7.58 -5.47
C LEU A 104 -9.48 -6.75 -5.82
N VAL A 105 -9.84 -6.72 -7.10
CA VAL A 105 -11.11 -6.13 -7.54
C VAL A 105 -12.29 -6.94 -7.01
N ASN A 106 -13.49 -6.35 -7.02
CA ASN A 106 -14.70 -7.05 -6.61
C ASN A 106 -14.98 -8.26 -7.52
N VAL A 107 -14.62 -9.45 -7.02
CA VAL A 107 -14.75 -10.75 -7.72
C VAL A 107 -16.19 -11.03 -8.14
N GLY A 108 -17.17 -10.53 -7.36
CA GLY A 108 -18.60 -10.71 -7.60
C GLY A 108 -19.20 -9.80 -8.66
N SER A 109 -18.44 -8.81 -9.18
CA SER A 109 -18.98 -7.90 -10.17
C SER A 109 -19.23 -8.59 -11.53
N PRO A 110 -20.30 -8.23 -12.28
CA PRO A 110 -20.60 -8.81 -13.60
C PRO A 110 -19.43 -8.67 -14.59
N ARG A 111 -18.75 -7.51 -14.56
CA ARG A 111 -17.59 -7.23 -15.40
C ARG A 111 -16.43 -8.21 -15.11
N ILE A 112 -16.10 -8.41 -13.84
CA ILE A 112 -15.01 -9.30 -13.47
C ILE A 112 -15.34 -10.76 -13.75
N ARG A 113 -16.59 -11.17 -13.57
CA ARG A 113 -17.02 -12.51 -13.99
C ARG A 113 -16.87 -12.72 -15.49
N ALA A 114 -17.24 -11.73 -16.32
CA ALA A 114 -17.05 -11.79 -17.77
C ALA A 114 -15.56 -11.88 -18.17
N VAL A 115 -14.71 -11.03 -17.56
CA VAL A 115 -13.25 -11.06 -17.78
C VAL A 115 -12.68 -12.43 -17.38
N ARG A 116 -13.06 -12.95 -16.23
CA ARG A 116 -12.60 -14.27 -15.76
C ARG A 116 -13.00 -15.39 -16.70
N ARG A 117 -14.25 -15.35 -17.23
CA ARG A 117 -14.71 -16.33 -18.23
C ARG A 117 -13.87 -16.25 -19.51
N ALA A 118 -13.61 -15.04 -20.02
CA ALA A 118 -12.78 -14.88 -21.22
C ALA A 118 -11.35 -15.42 -21.02
N TYR A 119 -10.77 -15.26 -19.84
CA TYR A 119 -9.47 -15.86 -19.51
C TYR A 119 -9.56 -17.39 -19.36
N ALA A 120 -10.66 -17.91 -18.80
CA ALA A 120 -10.88 -19.36 -18.71
C ALA A 120 -10.96 -19.99 -20.11
N ASP A 121 -11.70 -19.36 -21.03
CA ASP A 121 -11.84 -19.82 -22.41
C ASP A 121 -10.49 -19.79 -23.16
N ALA A 122 -9.62 -18.81 -22.87
CA ALA A 122 -8.36 -18.60 -23.57
C ALA A 122 -7.19 -19.42 -22.97
N PHE A 123 -7.14 -19.60 -21.66
CA PHE A 123 -5.97 -20.12 -20.92
C PHE A 123 -6.32 -21.25 -19.94
N GLY A 124 -7.56 -21.64 -19.83
CA GLY A 124 -8.06 -22.66 -18.89
C GLY A 124 -8.49 -22.09 -17.53
N GLU A 125 -9.39 -22.80 -16.87
CA GLU A 125 -9.99 -22.38 -15.57
C GLU A 125 -8.95 -22.16 -14.47
N ASP A 126 -7.87 -22.94 -14.44
CA ASP A 126 -6.82 -22.89 -13.44
C ASP A 126 -6.08 -21.53 -13.46
N HIS A 127 -5.94 -20.92 -14.64
CA HIS A 127 -5.28 -19.64 -14.83
C HIS A 127 -6.22 -18.43 -14.84
N ALA A 128 -7.53 -18.67 -14.94
CA ALA A 128 -8.51 -17.60 -15.07
C ALA A 128 -8.53 -16.64 -13.87
N PHE A 129 -8.41 -17.17 -12.65
CA PHE A 129 -8.35 -16.36 -11.44
C PHE A 129 -7.03 -15.58 -11.35
N GLU A 130 -5.93 -16.23 -11.68
CA GLU A 130 -4.60 -15.67 -11.69
C GLU A 130 -4.54 -14.43 -12.61
N TYR A 131 -4.87 -14.59 -13.88
CA TYR A 131 -4.74 -13.52 -14.88
C TYR A 131 -5.78 -12.42 -14.71
N ALA A 132 -7.01 -12.75 -14.31
CA ALA A 132 -8.08 -11.77 -14.14
C ALA A 132 -7.98 -10.97 -12.84
N LEU A 133 -7.36 -11.50 -11.80
CA LEU A 133 -7.45 -10.95 -10.45
C LEU A 133 -6.10 -10.79 -9.76
N THR A 134 -5.31 -11.87 -9.64
CA THR A 134 -4.07 -11.86 -8.86
C THR A 134 -3.01 -10.97 -9.50
N VAL A 135 -2.69 -11.18 -10.76
CA VAL A 135 -1.67 -10.39 -11.48
C VAL A 135 -2.01 -8.89 -11.50
N PRO A 136 -3.25 -8.46 -11.84
CA PRO A 136 -3.61 -7.06 -11.75
C PRO A 136 -3.55 -6.47 -10.33
N ALA A 137 -3.89 -7.25 -9.31
CA ALA A 137 -3.81 -6.80 -7.92
C ALA A 137 -2.35 -6.56 -7.48
N VAL A 138 -1.46 -7.51 -7.77
CA VAL A 138 -0.03 -7.36 -7.47
C VAL A 138 0.56 -6.17 -8.21
N ARG A 139 0.19 -5.98 -9.49
CA ARG A 139 0.65 -4.82 -10.26
C ARG A 139 0.25 -3.50 -9.60
N ARG A 140 -0.99 -3.37 -9.11
CA ARG A 140 -1.43 -2.18 -8.36
C ARG A 140 -0.64 -1.96 -7.07
N ALA A 141 -0.45 -3.02 -6.29
CA ALA A 141 0.34 -2.93 -5.07
C ALA A 141 1.78 -2.47 -5.36
N ARG A 142 2.42 -3.04 -6.39
CA ARG A 142 3.74 -2.64 -6.85
C ARG A 142 3.80 -1.20 -7.35
N GLN A 143 2.78 -0.73 -8.07
CA GLN A 143 2.69 0.66 -8.50
C GLN A 143 2.62 1.62 -7.32
N ALA A 144 1.87 1.28 -6.26
CA ALA A 144 1.77 2.09 -5.06
C ALA A 144 3.13 2.21 -4.34
N ILE A 145 3.80 1.09 -4.05
CA ILE A 145 5.09 1.11 -3.34
C ILE A 145 6.26 1.60 -4.20
N GLY A 146 6.19 1.43 -5.52
CA GLY A 146 7.21 1.88 -6.46
C GLY A 146 7.36 3.40 -6.51
N ARG A 147 6.55 4.13 -5.76
CA ARG A 147 6.64 5.60 -5.65
C ARG A 147 7.60 6.07 -4.57
N VAL A 148 8.06 5.19 -3.69
CA VAL A 148 8.97 5.52 -2.59
C VAL A 148 10.41 5.69 -3.10
N ILE A 149 10.88 4.78 -3.94
CA ILE A 149 12.24 4.76 -4.47
C ILE A 149 12.18 4.83 -5.99
N ARG A 150 12.75 5.88 -6.59
CA ARG A 150 12.76 6.12 -8.03
C ARG A 150 14.16 6.26 -8.59
N GLY A 151 15.13 6.53 -7.72
CA GLY A 151 16.52 6.71 -8.10
C GLY A 151 17.49 6.00 -7.17
N PRO A 152 18.74 5.82 -7.60
CA PRO A 152 19.76 5.07 -6.85
C PRO A 152 20.17 5.77 -5.53
N GLU A 153 19.90 7.06 -5.39
CA GLU A 153 20.24 7.85 -4.20
C GLU A 153 19.04 8.03 -3.25
N GLU A 154 17.90 7.45 -3.58
CA GLU A 154 16.69 7.57 -2.75
C GLU A 154 16.59 6.42 -1.77
N VAL A 155 16.32 6.77 -0.51
CA VAL A 155 16.16 5.84 0.60
C VAL A 155 14.73 5.91 1.12
N GLY A 156 14.11 4.76 1.32
CA GLY A 156 12.75 4.70 1.82
C GLY A 156 12.26 3.28 2.11
N VAL A 157 11.19 3.20 2.86
CA VAL A 157 10.63 1.94 3.36
C VAL A 157 9.37 1.55 2.60
N ARG A 158 9.29 0.29 2.20
CA ARG A 158 8.14 -0.31 1.52
C ARG A 158 7.58 -1.46 2.34
N VAL A 159 6.34 -1.35 2.79
CA VAL A 159 5.71 -2.34 3.66
C VAL A 159 4.45 -2.92 3.01
N PHE A 160 4.35 -4.24 2.97
CA PHE A 160 3.13 -4.97 2.61
C PHE A 160 2.54 -5.62 3.86
N ALA A 161 1.36 -5.22 4.26
CA ALA A 161 0.66 -5.74 5.44
C ALA A 161 -0.45 -6.73 5.03
N ASP A 162 -0.05 -7.94 4.63
CA ASP A 162 -0.96 -9.07 4.38
C ASP A 162 -0.15 -10.37 4.29
N GLY A 163 -0.61 -11.42 4.97
CA GLY A 163 0.09 -12.71 4.96
C GLY A 163 0.22 -13.36 3.59
N ARG A 164 -0.57 -12.95 2.60
CA ARG A 164 -0.46 -13.45 1.22
C ARG A 164 0.79 -12.98 0.47
N TYR A 165 1.48 -11.96 0.97
CA TYR A 165 2.78 -11.56 0.42
C TYR A 165 3.94 -12.46 0.89
N VAL A 166 3.66 -13.42 1.76
CA VAL A 166 4.67 -14.35 2.26
C VAL A 166 4.76 -15.56 1.34
N GLU A 167 5.98 -15.98 1.02
CA GLU A 167 6.24 -17.20 0.24
C GLU A 167 5.64 -18.44 0.93
N GLY A 168 4.99 -19.29 0.16
CA GLY A 168 4.35 -20.52 0.67
C GLY A 168 3.05 -20.31 1.46
N ALA A 169 2.58 -19.08 1.64
CA ALA A 169 1.29 -18.82 2.26
C ALA A 169 0.13 -19.33 1.38
N ARG A 170 -0.99 -19.66 2.02
CA ARG A 170 -2.21 -20.01 1.28
C ARG A 170 -2.64 -18.79 0.42
N HIS A 171 -2.81 -19.01 -0.87
CA HIS A 171 -3.09 -17.95 -1.85
C HIS A 171 -1.98 -16.88 -1.92
N SER A 172 -0.73 -17.32 -1.77
CA SER A 172 0.43 -16.43 -1.86
C SER A 172 0.47 -15.67 -3.18
N VAL A 173 0.73 -14.38 -3.09
CA VAL A 173 1.00 -13.52 -4.23
C VAL A 173 2.50 -13.22 -4.40
N PHE A 174 3.34 -13.75 -3.52
CA PHE A 174 4.80 -13.57 -3.56
C PHE A 174 5.44 -13.97 -4.89
N PRO A 175 5.04 -15.08 -5.56
CA PRO A 175 5.62 -15.46 -6.85
C PRO A 175 5.42 -14.44 -7.97
N TYR A 176 4.44 -13.52 -7.82
CA TYR A 176 4.13 -12.49 -8.81
C TYR A 176 4.87 -11.17 -8.57
N LEU A 177 5.64 -11.06 -7.48
CA LEU A 177 6.59 -9.98 -7.27
C LEU A 177 7.79 -10.14 -8.21
N GLY A 178 8.43 -9.03 -8.60
CA GLY A 178 9.62 -9.06 -9.43
C GLY A 178 10.80 -9.78 -8.74
N PRO A 179 11.76 -10.34 -9.48
CA PRO A 179 12.92 -11.02 -8.89
C PRO A 179 13.66 -10.14 -7.87
N GLY A 180 14.03 -8.91 -8.23
CA GLY A 180 14.70 -7.98 -7.31
C GLY A 180 13.85 -7.63 -6.09
N GLU A 181 12.53 -7.44 -6.25
CA GLU A 181 11.64 -7.19 -5.11
C GLU A 181 11.60 -8.38 -4.14
N ARG A 182 11.66 -9.61 -4.64
CA ARG A 182 11.68 -10.82 -3.80
C ARG A 182 13.00 -10.99 -3.03
N GLU A 183 14.12 -10.58 -3.63
CA GLU A 183 15.42 -10.60 -2.98
C GLU A 183 15.52 -9.59 -1.83
N GLU A 184 14.89 -8.42 -1.97
CA GLU A 184 14.84 -7.38 -0.94
C GLU A 184 13.78 -7.66 0.14
N PHE A 185 12.89 -8.64 -0.08
CA PHE A 185 11.73 -8.86 0.77
C PHE A 185 12.10 -9.50 2.11
N THR A 186 11.91 -8.78 3.19
CA THR A 186 12.10 -9.31 4.55
C THR A 186 10.75 -9.63 5.18
N ARG A 187 10.50 -10.92 5.43
CA ARG A 187 9.31 -11.38 6.16
C ARG A 187 9.49 -11.12 7.65
N MET A 188 8.45 -10.53 8.27
CA MET A 188 8.42 -10.35 9.71
C MET A 188 6.99 -10.42 10.27
N THR A 189 6.86 -10.58 11.56
CA THR A 189 5.61 -10.40 12.28
C THR A 189 5.50 -8.95 12.76
N PRO A 190 4.27 -8.42 12.98
CA PRO A 190 4.06 -7.00 13.30
C PRO A 190 4.90 -6.49 14.46
N GLU A 191 5.09 -7.28 15.52
CA GLU A 191 5.82 -6.90 16.72
C GLU A 191 7.29 -6.52 16.49
N PHE A 192 7.93 -7.02 15.45
CA PHE A 192 9.31 -6.70 15.11
C PHE A 192 9.46 -5.53 14.12
N LEU A 193 8.34 -5.03 13.59
CA LEU A 193 8.37 -3.99 12.56
C LEU A 193 9.03 -2.70 13.06
N GLY A 194 8.75 -2.29 14.31
CA GLY A 194 9.34 -1.09 14.89
C GLY A 194 10.87 -1.16 14.93
N ASP A 195 11.41 -2.20 15.56
CA ASP A 195 12.86 -2.39 15.71
C ASP A 195 13.56 -2.46 14.34
N GLN A 196 12.93 -3.10 13.34
CA GLN A 196 13.47 -3.20 12.00
C GLN A 196 13.52 -1.83 11.29
N LEU A 197 12.49 -1.02 11.44
CA LEU A 197 12.45 0.32 10.84
C LEU A 197 13.42 1.28 11.53
N ASP A 198 13.55 1.21 12.85
CA ASP A 198 14.50 2.01 13.62
C ASP A 198 15.94 1.67 13.21
N GLY A 199 16.26 0.37 13.07
CA GLY A 199 17.55 -0.08 12.56
C GLY A 199 17.84 0.40 11.14
N PHE A 200 16.84 0.30 10.25
CA PHE A 200 16.97 0.79 8.87
C PHE A 200 17.35 2.28 8.81
N TRP A 201 16.66 3.14 9.57
CA TRP A 201 16.97 4.57 9.55
C TRP A 201 18.28 4.91 10.25
N ALA A 202 18.70 4.14 11.27
CA ALA A 202 20.00 4.32 11.89
C ALA A 202 21.16 4.07 10.91
N ASP A 203 20.98 3.13 9.98
CA ASP A 203 21.98 2.81 8.96
C ASP A 203 22.00 3.78 7.78
N HIS A 204 20.94 4.61 7.63
CA HIS A 204 20.77 5.52 6.48
C HIS A 204 20.63 7.01 6.86
N SER A 205 21.00 7.36 8.09
CA SER A 205 20.94 8.75 8.63
C SER A 205 22.24 9.53 8.44
#